data_ab17b06f017fc3262bfc85b3e9e9756e
#
_entry.id   ab17b06f017fc3262bfc85b3e9e9756e
#
_cell.length_a   1.000
_cell.length_b   1.000
_cell.length_c   1.000
_cell.angle_alpha   90.00
_cell.angle_beta   90.00
_cell.angle_gamma   90.00
#
_symmetry.space_group_name_H-M   'P 1'
#
loop_
_entity.id
_entity.type
_entity.pdbx_description
1 polymer ?
#
loop_
_entity_poly.entity_id
_entity_poly.type
_entity_poly.pdbx_seq_one_letter_code
_entity_poly.pdbx_strand_id
1 'polypeptide(L)'
;MKLKNLEPHEVARLMQQGAIVLVDVREAAEFAAERIAGAVSMPLSAFRAPALPEANGRAIVFQCAAGGRSARAVMACQKAALPHDSHLRGGIQAWKAAGLPVER
;
A
#
# COMPACT_ATOMS: atom_id res chain seq x y z
N MET A 1 10.49 -10.88 -11.18
CA MET A 1 9.58 -10.37 -10.15
C MET A 1 8.27 -9.95 -10.80
N LYS A 2 7.16 -10.25 -10.14
CA LYS A 2 5.83 -9.88 -10.61
C LYS A 2 5.36 -8.67 -9.78
N LEU A 3 5.00 -7.57 -10.45
CA LEU A 3 4.53 -6.36 -9.80
C LEU A 3 3.30 -5.85 -10.52
N LYS A 4 2.16 -5.87 -9.84
CA LYS A 4 0.90 -5.40 -10.39
C LYS A 4 0.69 -3.95 -9.98
N ASN A 5 0.61 -3.07 -10.96
CA ASN A 5 0.40 -1.64 -10.75
C ASN A 5 -1.09 -1.32 -10.78
N LEU A 6 -1.62 -0.82 -9.65
CA LEU A 6 -3.00 -0.38 -9.56
C LEU A 6 -3.04 1.15 -9.61
N GLU A 7 -3.97 1.70 -10.38
CA GLU A 7 -4.13 3.14 -10.50
C GLU A 7 -4.91 3.71 -9.31
N PRO A 8 -4.76 5.00 -8.98
CA PRO A 8 -5.39 5.58 -7.78
C PRO A 8 -6.91 5.39 -7.71
N HIS A 9 -7.63 5.63 -8.79
CA HIS A 9 -9.10 5.47 -8.77
C HIS A 9 -9.51 4.02 -8.60
N GLU A 10 -8.72 3.09 -9.13
CA GLU A 10 -8.94 1.65 -8.96
C GLU A 10 -8.78 1.25 -7.49
N VAL A 11 -7.70 1.73 -6.84
CA VAL A 11 -7.46 1.48 -5.42
C VAL A 11 -8.61 2.06 -4.58
N ALA A 12 -9.03 3.29 -4.88
CA ALA A 12 -10.14 3.93 -4.16
C ALA A 12 -11.42 3.10 -4.26
N ARG A 13 -11.74 2.60 -5.45
CA ARG A 13 -12.91 1.77 -5.68
C ARG A 13 -12.84 0.46 -4.89
N LEU A 14 -11.68 -0.19 -4.93
CA LEU A 14 -11.48 -1.46 -4.22
C LEU A 14 -11.57 -1.27 -2.70
N MET A 15 -11.07 -0.15 -2.18
CA MET A 15 -11.20 0.17 -0.75
C MET A 15 -12.67 0.37 -0.37
N GLN A 16 -13.45 1.08 -1.18
CA GLN A 16 -14.87 1.29 -0.93
C GLN A 16 -15.65 -0.03 -0.92
N GLN A 17 -15.23 -0.98 -1.75
CA GLN A 17 -15.85 -2.30 -1.82
C GLN A 17 -15.40 -3.23 -0.68
N GLY A 18 -14.44 -2.81 0.14
CA GLY A 18 -13.87 -3.67 1.16
C GLY A 18 -13.08 -4.85 0.58
N ALA A 19 -12.57 -4.71 -0.64
CA ALA A 19 -11.90 -5.80 -1.36
C ALA A 19 -10.41 -5.89 -1.06
N ILE A 20 -9.81 -4.83 -0.51
CA ILE A 20 -8.36 -4.78 -0.25
C ILE A 20 -8.05 -4.23 1.13
N VAL A 21 -6.85 -4.56 1.61
CA VAL A 21 -6.21 -3.88 2.74
C VAL A 21 -5.07 -3.07 2.14
N LEU A 22 -5.09 -1.75 2.33
CA LEU A 22 -4.02 -0.88 1.86
C LEU A 22 -2.97 -0.74 2.95
N VAL A 23 -1.74 -1.14 2.67
CA VAL A 23 -0.62 -1.10 3.61
C VAL A 23 0.33 0.01 3.19
N ASP A 24 0.47 1.02 4.05
CA ASP A 24 1.34 2.17 3.82
C ASP A 24 2.72 1.85 4.38
N VAL A 25 3.72 1.73 3.50
CA VAL A 25 5.09 1.38 3.91
C VAL A 25 6.00 2.59 4.03
N ARG A 26 5.44 3.81 4.03
CA ARG A 26 6.19 5.02 4.36
C ARG A 26 6.53 5.01 5.85
N GLU A 27 7.48 5.86 6.26
CA GLU A 27 7.86 5.93 7.65
C GLU A 27 6.73 6.53 8.51
N ALA A 28 6.76 6.23 9.81
CA ALA A 28 5.69 6.62 10.72
C ALA A 28 5.43 8.13 10.73
N ALA A 29 6.48 8.94 10.62
CA ALA A 29 6.34 10.42 10.59
C ALA A 29 5.59 10.89 9.34
N GLU A 30 5.83 10.25 8.20
CA GLU A 30 5.10 10.56 6.96
C GLU A 30 3.62 10.23 7.11
N PHE A 31 3.33 9.05 7.67
CA PHE A 31 1.95 8.59 7.90
C PHE A 31 1.22 9.50 8.89
N ALA A 32 1.90 9.93 9.93
CA ALA A 32 1.30 10.84 10.93
C ALA A 32 0.97 12.21 10.32
N ALA A 33 1.80 12.70 9.40
CA ALA A 33 1.60 14.00 8.78
C ALA A 33 0.43 14.00 7.79
N GLU A 34 0.31 12.92 7.01
CA GLU A 34 -0.70 12.83 5.95
C GLU A 34 -0.83 11.38 5.53
N ARG A 35 -2.06 10.91 5.30
CA ARG A 35 -2.31 9.51 4.95
C ARG A 35 -3.60 9.33 4.17
N ILE A 36 -3.72 8.19 3.51
CA ILE A 36 -4.98 7.75 2.91
C ILE A 36 -5.82 7.12 4.02
N ALA A 37 -7.07 7.58 4.18
CA ALA A 37 -7.97 7.06 5.21
C ALA A 37 -8.14 5.54 5.05
N GLY A 38 -8.05 4.81 6.16
CA GLY A 38 -8.20 3.35 6.17
C GLY A 38 -6.93 2.57 5.88
N ALA A 39 -5.83 3.24 5.51
CA ALA A 39 -4.54 2.56 5.31
C ALA A 39 -3.95 2.11 6.65
N VAL A 40 -3.24 0.98 6.63
CA VAL A 40 -2.53 0.45 7.79
C VAL A 40 -1.06 0.83 7.66
N SER A 41 -0.50 1.48 8.69
CA SER A 41 0.91 1.88 8.68
C SER A 41 1.81 0.69 9.01
N MET A 42 2.76 0.41 8.11
CA MET A 42 3.77 -0.62 8.32
C MET A 42 5.07 -0.18 7.64
N PRO A 43 5.88 0.67 8.32
CA PRO A 43 7.07 1.25 7.68
C PRO A 43 8.01 0.19 7.12
N LEU A 44 8.56 0.46 5.93
CA LEU A 44 9.48 -0.47 5.27
C LEU A 44 10.72 -0.74 6.13
N SER A 45 11.19 0.25 6.89
CA SER A 45 12.35 0.08 7.78
C SER A 45 12.12 -0.97 8.87
N ALA A 46 10.86 -1.22 9.24
CA ALA A 46 10.48 -2.23 10.22
C ALA A 46 9.65 -3.36 9.60
N PHE A 47 9.68 -3.44 8.27
CA PHE A 47 8.82 -4.37 7.54
C PHE A 47 9.22 -5.83 7.78
N ARG A 48 8.23 -6.62 8.16
CA ARG A 48 8.39 -8.07 8.27
C ARG A 48 7.17 -8.72 7.59
N ALA A 49 7.43 -9.40 6.48
CA ALA A 49 6.35 -10.01 5.69
C ALA A 49 5.41 -10.90 6.53
N PRO A 50 5.91 -11.73 7.46
CA PRO A 50 5.01 -12.55 8.30
C PRO A 50 4.12 -11.75 9.26
N ALA A 51 4.46 -10.47 9.54
CA ALA A 51 3.70 -9.62 10.45
C ALA A 51 2.68 -8.74 9.73
N LEU A 52 2.40 -8.99 8.46
CA LEU A 52 1.37 -8.25 7.72
C LEU A 52 0.01 -8.40 8.38
N PRO A 53 -0.86 -7.37 8.29
CA PRO A 53 -2.19 -7.46 8.87
C PRO A 53 -3.00 -8.58 8.22
N GLU A 54 -3.93 -9.17 8.98
CA GLU A 54 -4.83 -10.17 8.44
C GLU A 54 -5.72 -9.55 7.37
N ALA A 55 -5.78 -10.20 6.23
CA ALA A 55 -6.54 -9.70 5.10
C ALA A 55 -7.99 -10.22 5.09
N ASN A 56 -8.28 -11.33 5.77
CA ASN A 56 -9.62 -11.93 5.83
C ASN A 56 -10.22 -12.14 4.44
N GLY A 57 -9.43 -12.70 3.52
CA GLY A 57 -9.85 -12.93 2.15
C GLY A 57 -9.68 -11.75 1.22
N ARG A 58 -9.28 -10.58 1.73
CA ARG A 58 -9.02 -9.39 0.91
C ARG A 58 -7.60 -9.44 0.35
N ALA A 59 -7.37 -8.75 -0.76
CA ALA A 59 -6.02 -8.62 -1.29
C ALA A 59 -5.26 -7.55 -0.49
N ILE A 60 -3.94 -7.74 -0.34
CA ILE A 60 -3.07 -6.72 0.25
C ILE A 60 -2.46 -5.89 -0.88
N VAL A 61 -2.57 -4.58 -0.78
CA VAL A 61 -2.00 -3.62 -1.73
C VAL A 61 -1.08 -2.69 -0.96
N PHE A 62 0.16 -2.56 -1.42
CA PHE A 62 1.13 -1.68 -0.77
C PHE A 62 1.12 -0.29 -1.40
N GLN A 63 1.42 0.73 -0.59
CA GLN A 63 1.61 2.08 -1.10
C GLN A 63 2.74 2.78 -0.35
N CYS A 64 3.38 3.75 -1.02
CA CYS A 64 4.36 4.64 -0.42
C CYS A 64 4.19 6.04 -1.01
N ALA A 65 5.24 6.87 -1.02
CA ALA A 65 5.12 8.22 -1.55
C ALA A 65 5.04 8.26 -3.07
N ALA A 66 5.93 7.53 -3.76
CA ALA A 66 6.06 7.58 -5.22
C ALA A 66 6.12 6.21 -5.90
N GLY A 67 6.14 5.11 -5.16
CA GLY A 67 6.10 3.76 -5.70
C GLY A 67 7.34 2.90 -5.48
N GLY A 68 8.48 3.49 -5.14
CA GLY A 68 9.74 2.73 -4.99
C GLY A 68 9.75 1.81 -3.78
N ARG A 69 9.35 2.32 -2.62
CA ARG A 69 9.32 1.54 -1.38
C ARG A 69 8.23 0.47 -1.41
N SER A 70 7.08 0.77 -2.00
CA SER A 70 6.01 -0.23 -2.12
C SER A 70 6.41 -1.38 -3.04
N ALA A 71 7.15 -1.10 -4.10
CA ALA A 71 7.70 -2.16 -4.95
C ALA A 71 8.68 -3.04 -4.16
N ARG A 72 9.49 -2.46 -3.29
CA ARG A 72 10.39 -3.24 -2.41
C ARG A 72 9.61 -4.12 -1.44
N ALA A 73 8.48 -3.65 -0.93
CA ALA A 73 7.63 -4.46 -0.05
C ALA A 73 7.09 -5.67 -0.80
N VAL A 74 6.67 -5.50 -2.05
CA VAL A 74 6.24 -6.62 -2.91
C VAL A 74 7.39 -7.61 -3.09
N MET A 75 8.60 -7.13 -3.36
CA MET A 75 9.77 -8.00 -3.51
C MET A 75 10.05 -8.80 -2.24
N ALA A 76 9.93 -8.17 -1.08
CA ALA A 76 10.12 -8.85 0.20
C ALA A 76 9.09 -9.96 0.40
N CYS A 77 7.83 -9.72 0.02
CA CYS A 77 6.79 -10.73 0.08
C CYS A 77 7.09 -11.91 -0.83
N GLN A 78 7.57 -11.64 -2.04
CA GLN A 78 7.91 -12.72 -2.98
C GLN A 78 9.07 -13.56 -2.49
N LYS A 79 10.08 -12.93 -1.87
CA LYS A 79 11.18 -13.67 -1.25
C LYS A 79 10.71 -14.55 -0.10
N ALA A 80 9.64 -14.15 0.58
CA ALA A 80 9.04 -14.91 1.67
C ALA A 80 7.98 -15.90 1.17
N ALA A 81 7.85 -16.08 -0.14
CA ALA A 81 6.87 -16.96 -0.79
C ALA A 81 5.42 -16.59 -0.48
N LEU A 82 5.16 -15.29 -0.29
CA LEU A 82 3.80 -14.77 -0.08
C LEU A 82 3.21 -14.28 -1.42
N PRO A 83 1.89 -14.36 -1.59
CA PRO A 83 1.26 -14.09 -2.89
C PRO A 83 0.98 -12.61 -3.18
N HIS A 84 1.48 -11.69 -2.37
CA HIS A 84 1.17 -10.26 -2.51
C HIS A 84 2.03 -9.65 -3.61
N ASP A 85 1.39 -9.14 -4.67
CA ASP A 85 2.09 -8.64 -5.85
C ASP A 85 1.65 -7.24 -6.28
N SER A 86 0.76 -6.59 -5.53
CA SER A 86 0.10 -5.34 -5.97
C SER A 86 0.56 -4.13 -5.17
N HIS A 87 0.72 -3.00 -5.87
CA HIS A 87 0.94 -1.73 -5.20
C HIS A 87 0.22 -0.59 -5.92
N LEU A 88 0.00 0.51 -5.21
CA LEU A 88 -0.55 1.74 -5.77
C LEU A 88 0.53 2.44 -6.60
N ARG A 89 0.34 2.47 -7.91
CA ARG A 89 1.28 3.11 -8.82
C ARG A 89 1.41 4.59 -8.50
N GLY A 90 2.64 5.06 -8.32
CA GLY A 90 2.92 6.45 -7.99
C GLY A 90 2.60 6.85 -6.56
N GLY A 91 2.10 5.93 -5.73
CA GLY A 91 1.88 6.15 -4.31
C GLY A 91 0.90 7.26 -3.97
N ILE A 92 1.03 7.81 -2.76
CA ILE A 92 0.14 8.89 -2.30
C ILE A 92 0.27 10.15 -3.16
N GLN A 93 1.42 10.38 -3.79
CA GLN A 93 1.59 11.50 -4.71
C GLN A 93 0.64 11.40 -5.90
N ALA A 94 0.55 10.22 -6.53
CA ALA A 94 -0.38 9.98 -7.62
C ALA A 94 -1.83 10.02 -7.14
N TRP A 95 -2.10 9.53 -5.93
CA TRP A 95 -3.41 9.59 -5.30
C TRP A 95 -3.91 11.03 -5.19
N LYS A 96 -3.06 11.93 -4.68
CA LYS A 96 -3.40 13.35 -4.57
C LYS A 96 -3.54 14.02 -5.93
N ALA A 97 -2.67 13.68 -6.88
CA ALA A 97 -2.75 14.21 -8.23
C ALA A 97 -4.04 13.82 -8.94
N ALA A 98 -4.62 12.68 -8.58
CA ALA A 98 -5.91 12.22 -9.10
C ALA A 98 -7.10 12.91 -8.40
N GLY A 99 -6.86 13.80 -7.45
CA GLY A 99 -7.91 14.52 -6.74
C GLY A 99 -8.54 13.74 -5.60
N LEU A 100 -7.93 12.64 -5.17
CA LEU A 100 -8.47 11.81 -4.10
C LEU A 100 -8.05 12.33 -2.73
N PRO A 101 -8.90 12.17 -1.70
CA PRO A 101 -8.68 12.82 -0.41
C PRO A 101 -7.65 12.11 0.46
N VAL A 102 -6.99 12.90 1.32
CA VAL A 102 -6.09 12.40 2.35
C VAL A 102 -6.52 12.95 3.70
N GLU A 103 -6.13 12.27 4.77
CA GLU A 103 -6.28 12.73 6.15
C GLU A 103 -4.98 13.35 6.64
N ARG A 104 -5.12 14.30 7.54
CA ARG A 104 -3.97 14.92 8.22
C ARG A 104 -4.15 14.94 9.73
#